data_c8db72629b79b60aa88faae154124277
#
_entry.id   c8db72629b79b60aa88faae154124277
#
_cell.length_a   1.000
_cell.length_b   1.000
_cell.length_c   1.000
_cell.angle_alpha   90.00
_cell.angle_beta   90.00
_cell.angle_gamma   90.00
#
_symmetry.space_group_name_H-M   'P 1'
#
loop_
_entity.id
_entity.type
_entity.pdbx_description
1 polymer ?
#
loop_
_entity_poly.entity_id
_entity_poly.type
_entity_poly.pdbx_seq_one_letter_code
_entity_poly.pdbx_strand_id
1 'polypeptide(L)'
;DKELLTDVLKGKMGFNGFIVGDWNGHGQVPGCINTDCPQSLNAGLDMYMAPDSWKGLYESTLQHVKDGTISMERLNDAVRRILRVKLASGIFEKGLPSLRVNAGDETQLALPENREIARQAVRESMVLLKNNNQTLPIDPSKTILVIGDGAKRISKATGGWTLSWQGNNHTNEEFPNATSIFEGIKEVISKSGGNLFFSEDGYFNQDVDIVIAAVSYTHLRAHET
;
A
#
# COMPACT_ATOMS: atom_id res chain seq x y z
N ASP A 1 16.00 -9.61 14.52
CA ASP A 1 15.84 -10.49 15.70
C ASP A 1 15.84 -11.95 15.24
N LYS A 2 16.85 -12.73 15.67
CA LYS A 2 17.01 -14.14 15.30
C LYS A 2 15.90 -15.01 15.92
N GLU A 3 15.53 -14.75 17.16
CA GLU A 3 14.49 -15.52 17.84
C GLU A 3 13.17 -15.45 17.05
N LEU A 4 12.75 -14.26 16.63
CA LEU A 4 11.51 -14.08 15.88
C LEU A 4 11.60 -14.69 14.47
N LEU A 5 12.66 -14.39 13.71
CA LEU A 5 12.74 -14.78 12.30
C LEU A 5 13.12 -16.25 12.11
N THR A 6 14.04 -16.75 12.91
CA THR A 6 14.56 -18.13 12.76
C THR A 6 13.82 -19.10 13.66
N ASP A 7 13.84 -18.86 15.00
CA ASP A 7 13.39 -19.86 15.94
C ASP A 7 11.86 -19.97 15.99
N VAL A 8 11.16 -18.83 15.96
CA VAL A 8 9.69 -18.80 15.97
C VAL A 8 9.13 -18.99 14.57
N LEU A 9 9.39 -18.06 13.65
CA LEU A 9 8.72 -18.07 12.34
C LEU A 9 9.13 -19.28 11.50
N LYS A 10 10.43 -19.49 11.26
CA LYS A 10 10.90 -20.60 10.44
C LYS A 10 10.83 -21.94 11.20
N GLY A 11 11.18 -21.94 12.48
CA GLY A 11 11.22 -23.14 13.31
C GLY A 11 9.84 -23.56 13.82
N LYS A 12 9.32 -22.89 14.85
CA LYS A 12 8.08 -23.31 15.54
C LYS A 12 6.84 -23.23 14.65
N MET A 13 6.72 -22.20 13.81
CA MET A 13 5.58 -22.01 12.90
C MET A 13 5.75 -22.77 11.57
N GLY A 14 6.93 -23.30 11.27
CA GLY A 14 7.18 -24.07 10.04
C GLY A 14 7.10 -23.26 8.75
N PHE A 15 7.42 -21.96 8.80
CA PHE A 15 7.36 -21.10 7.62
C PHE A 15 8.36 -21.53 6.55
N ASN A 16 7.85 -21.97 5.40
CA ASN A 16 8.64 -22.52 4.29
C ASN A 16 8.95 -21.52 3.17
N GLY A 17 8.44 -20.29 3.26
CA GLY A 17 8.79 -19.18 2.37
C GLY A 17 10.16 -18.60 2.68
N PHE A 18 10.48 -17.48 2.06
CA PHE A 18 11.68 -16.68 2.35
C PHE A 18 11.29 -15.31 2.90
N ILE A 19 12.17 -14.71 3.68
CA ILE A 19 11.98 -13.40 4.30
C ILE A 19 12.73 -12.36 3.48
N VAL A 20 12.01 -11.34 3.01
CA VAL A 20 12.58 -10.17 2.32
C VAL A 20 12.68 -9.01 3.32
N GLY A 21 13.77 -8.27 3.29
CA GLY A 21 13.90 -7.02 4.04
C GLY A 21 13.10 -5.87 3.42
N ASP A 22 13.00 -4.79 4.15
CA ASP A 22 12.46 -3.54 3.61
C ASP A 22 13.55 -2.74 2.89
N TRP A 23 13.18 -1.69 2.18
CA TRP A 23 14.05 -0.81 1.41
C TRP A 23 15.16 -0.23 2.28
N ASN A 24 16.40 -0.68 2.05
CA ASN A 24 17.56 -0.38 2.89
C ASN A 24 17.37 -0.64 4.40
N GLY A 25 16.34 -1.40 4.80
CA GLY A 25 16.01 -1.66 6.21
C GLY A 25 17.12 -2.35 7.00
N HIS A 26 17.99 -3.13 6.31
CA HIS A 26 19.17 -3.73 6.93
C HIS A 26 20.16 -2.69 7.44
N GLY A 27 20.29 -1.55 6.75
CA GLY A 27 21.18 -0.46 7.18
C GLY A 27 20.73 0.26 8.46
N GLN A 28 19.49 0.04 8.91
CA GLN A 28 18.96 0.59 10.16
C GLN A 28 19.23 -0.32 11.37
N VAL A 29 19.74 -1.52 11.16
CA VAL A 29 20.10 -2.43 12.26
C VAL A 29 21.36 -1.90 12.96
N PRO A 30 21.40 -1.82 14.30
CA PRO A 30 22.59 -1.36 15.01
C PRO A 30 23.85 -2.10 14.60
N GLY A 31 24.89 -1.35 14.23
CA GLY A 31 26.16 -1.89 13.72
C GLY A 31 26.16 -2.29 12.26
N CYS A 32 25.10 -1.99 11.51
CA CYS A 32 25.00 -2.16 10.06
C CYS A 32 25.04 -0.83 9.32
N ILE A 33 25.36 -0.94 8.03
CA ILE A 33 25.19 0.12 7.04
C ILE A 33 24.58 -0.47 5.77
N ASN A 34 24.12 0.35 4.85
CA ASN A 34 23.44 -0.13 3.62
C ASN A 34 24.30 -1.07 2.76
N THR A 35 25.61 -0.96 2.87
CA THR A 35 26.57 -1.81 2.12
C THR A 35 27.16 -2.96 2.93
N ASP A 36 26.79 -3.10 4.22
CA ASP A 36 27.36 -4.14 5.08
C ASP A 36 26.44 -4.45 6.27
N CYS A 37 25.87 -5.67 6.30
CA CYS A 37 24.99 -6.12 7.39
C CYS A 37 24.89 -7.64 7.49
N PRO A 38 25.93 -8.36 7.95
CA PRO A 38 25.83 -9.81 8.15
C PRO A 38 24.82 -10.20 9.23
N GLN A 39 24.54 -9.29 10.19
CA GLN A 39 23.61 -9.51 11.28
C GLN A 39 22.20 -9.85 10.80
N SER A 40 21.71 -9.17 9.75
CA SER A 40 20.38 -9.42 9.22
C SER A 40 20.24 -10.81 8.60
N LEU A 41 21.23 -11.24 7.81
CA LEU A 41 21.26 -12.57 7.21
C LEU A 41 21.36 -13.66 8.30
N ASN A 42 22.25 -13.47 9.28
CA ASN A 42 22.42 -14.37 10.40
C ASN A 42 21.18 -14.47 11.32
N ALA A 43 20.38 -13.38 11.37
CA ALA A 43 19.10 -13.39 12.10
C ALA A 43 17.99 -14.16 11.36
N GLY A 44 18.16 -14.48 10.08
CA GLY A 44 17.18 -15.23 9.31
C GLY A 44 16.61 -14.53 8.10
N LEU A 45 17.06 -13.30 7.78
CA LEU A 45 16.72 -12.65 6.51
C LEU A 45 17.26 -13.49 5.35
N ASP A 46 16.48 -13.66 4.30
CA ASP A 46 16.87 -14.48 3.14
C ASP A 46 17.20 -13.63 1.92
N MET A 47 16.58 -12.45 1.79
CA MET A 47 16.79 -11.52 0.69
C MET A 47 16.84 -10.10 1.20
N TYR A 48 17.91 -9.39 0.91
CA TYR A 48 18.00 -7.96 1.14
C TYR A 48 17.20 -7.18 0.10
N MET A 49 16.64 -6.04 0.49
CA MET A 49 16.14 -5.03 -0.44
C MET A 49 17.13 -3.85 -0.42
N ALA A 50 18.06 -3.85 -1.37
CA ALA A 50 19.17 -2.92 -1.45
C ALA A 50 19.23 -2.30 -2.85
N PRO A 51 18.35 -1.36 -3.20
CA PRO A 51 18.20 -0.85 -4.56
C PRO A 51 19.45 -0.08 -5.04
N ASP A 52 20.06 0.71 -4.15
CA ASP A 52 21.16 1.61 -4.52
C ASP A 52 22.53 1.07 -4.06
N SER A 53 22.56 0.28 -3.00
CA SER A 53 23.77 -0.20 -2.33
C SER A 53 24.14 -1.66 -2.65
N TRP A 54 23.41 -2.30 -3.56
CA TRP A 54 23.49 -3.75 -3.80
C TRP A 54 24.90 -4.26 -4.15
N LYS A 55 25.73 -3.48 -4.87
CA LYS A 55 27.11 -3.90 -5.23
C LYS A 55 27.98 -4.04 -3.99
N GLY A 56 28.05 -2.98 -3.17
CA GLY A 56 28.81 -3.00 -1.93
C GLY A 56 28.30 -4.06 -0.97
N LEU A 57 26.99 -4.21 -0.85
CA LEU A 57 26.38 -5.24 -0.01
C LEU A 57 26.69 -6.65 -0.51
N TYR A 58 26.73 -6.87 -1.82
CA TYR A 58 27.15 -8.15 -2.41
C TYR A 58 28.59 -8.48 -2.06
N GLU A 59 29.51 -7.50 -2.25
CA GLU A 59 30.93 -7.68 -1.99
C GLU A 59 31.22 -7.95 -0.51
N SER A 60 30.61 -7.19 0.40
CA SER A 60 30.74 -7.42 1.84
C SER A 60 30.17 -8.77 2.28
N THR A 61 28.96 -9.11 1.78
CA THR A 61 28.33 -10.42 2.08
C THR A 61 29.20 -11.58 1.58
N LEU A 62 29.78 -11.46 0.38
CA LEU A 62 30.72 -12.47 -0.14
C LEU A 62 31.95 -12.61 0.75
N GLN A 63 32.49 -11.50 1.26
CA GLN A 63 33.62 -11.54 2.18
C GLN A 63 33.23 -12.19 3.50
N HIS A 64 32.07 -11.86 4.07
CA HIS A 64 31.55 -12.49 5.29
C HIS A 64 31.29 -13.98 5.17
N VAL A 65 30.97 -14.46 3.98
CA VAL A 65 30.88 -15.91 3.73
C VAL A 65 32.28 -16.54 3.68
N LYS A 66 33.27 -15.87 3.05
CA LYS A 66 34.64 -16.37 2.93
C LYS A 66 35.37 -16.46 4.28
N ASP A 67 35.11 -15.51 5.18
CA ASP A 67 35.74 -15.46 6.51
C ASP A 67 34.93 -16.24 7.58
N GLY A 68 33.77 -16.77 7.21
CA GLY A 68 32.92 -17.57 8.09
C GLY A 68 32.00 -16.77 9.01
N THR A 69 31.95 -15.44 8.92
CA THR A 69 30.99 -14.61 9.65
C THR A 69 29.55 -14.98 9.28
N ILE A 70 29.31 -15.33 8.02
CA ILE A 70 28.07 -15.94 7.53
C ILE A 70 28.40 -17.38 7.14
N SER A 71 27.76 -18.35 7.79
CA SER A 71 27.98 -19.75 7.46
C SER A 71 27.41 -20.12 6.08
N MET A 72 28.07 -21.06 5.38
CA MET A 72 27.54 -21.63 4.14
C MET A 72 26.17 -22.28 4.34
N GLU A 73 25.89 -22.82 5.53
CA GLU A 73 24.59 -23.38 5.86
C GLU A 73 23.50 -22.31 5.82
N ARG A 74 23.76 -21.14 6.44
CA ARG A 74 22.82 -20.01 6.45
C ARG A 74 22.60 -19.46 5.03
N LEU A 75 23.65 -19.30 4.26
CA LEU A 75 23.54 -18.85 2.87
C LEU A 75 22.73 -19.85 2.03
N ASN A 76 23.04 -21.13 2.14
CA ASN A 76 22.32 -22.17 1.42
C ASN A 76 20.86 -22.29 1.82
N ASP A 77 20.49 -22.05 3.11
CA ASP A 77 19.10 -21.99 3.52
C ASP A 77 18.36 -20.84 2.84
N ALA A 78 18.94 -19.63 2.80
CA ALA A 78 18.37 -18.50 2.10
C ALA A 78 18.11 -18.79 0.61
N VAL A 79 19.14 -19.29 -0.08
CA VAL A 79 19.07 -19.63 -1.51
C VAL A 79 18.02 -20.71 -1.77
N ARG A 80 17.98 -21.79 -0.96
CA ARG A 80 16.96 -22.85 -1.11
C ARG A 80 15.55 -22.34 -0.92
N ARG A 81 15.32 -21.44 0.04
CA ARG A 81 14.00 -20.83 0.27
C ARG A 81 13.55 -19.99 -0.91
N ILE A 82 14.43 -19.13 -1.43
CA ILE A 82 14.16 -18.30 -2.60
C ILE A 82 13.86 -19.17 -3.83
N LEU A 83 14.71 -20.17 -4.10
CA LEU A 83 14.52 -21.06 -5.25
C LEU A 83 13.25 -21.90 -5.13
N ARG A 84 12.92 -22.40 -3.92
CA ARG A 84 11.67 -23.13 -3.67
C ARG A 84 10.44 -22.32 -4.04
N VAL A 85 10.36 -21.06 -3.63
CA VAL A 85 9.23 -20.19 -3.96
C VAL A 85 9.18 -19.91 -5.46
N LYS A 86 10.33 -19.64 -6.09
CA LYS A 86 10.43 -19.43 -7.54
C LYS A 86 9.98 -20.65 -8.34
N LEU A 87 10.37 -21.85 -7.92
CA LEU A 87 9.94 -23.11 -8.55
C LEU A 87 8.43 -23.34 -8.34
N ALA A 88 7.95 -23.21 -7.09
CA ALA A 88 6.54 -23.40 -6.77
C ALA A 88 5.61 -22.42 -7.52
N SER A 89 6.09 -21.21 -7.82
CA SER A 89 5.34 -20.22 -8.60
C SER A 89 5.40 -20.46 -10.12
N GLY A 90 6.16 -21.46 -10.58
CA GLY A 90 6.33 -21.80 -12.01
C GLY A 90 7.02 -20.71 -12.81
N ILE A 91 7.85 -19.87 -12.17
CA ILE A 91 8.44 -18.70 -12.84
C ILE A 91 9.41 -19.09 -13.96
N PHE A 92 10.04 -20.27 -13.85
CA PHE A 92 10.99 -20.78 -14.85
C PHE A 92 10.28 -21.34 -16.09
N GLU A 93 9.06 -21.87 -15.95
CA GLU A 93 8.26 -22.47 -17.01
C GLU A 93 7.38 -21.45 -17.74
N LYS A 94 7.06 -20.31 -17.11
CA LYS A 94 6.14 -19.31 -17.65
C LYS A 94 6.68 -18.50 -18.83
N GLY A 95 7.95 -18.65 -19.17
CA GLY A 95 8.58 -17.88 -20.24
C GLY A 95 8.74 -16.38 -19.92
N LEU A 96 9.01 -15.59 -20.93
CA LEU A 96 9.20 -14.15 -20.79
C LEU A 96 7.91 -13.48 -20.30
N PRO A 97 8.01 -12.46 -19.41
CA PRO A 97 6.84 -11.72 -18.92
C PRO A 97 5.93 -11.17 -20.02
N SER A 98 6.52 -10.69 -21.12
CA SER A 98 5.79 -10.15 -22.27
C SER A 98 4.96 -11.20 -23.07
N LEU A 99 5.21 -12.49 -22.84
CA LEU A 99 4.49 -13.59 -23.49
C LEU A 99 3.44 -14.25 -22.60
N ARG A 100 3.27 -13.75 -21.37
CA ARG A 100 2.29 -14.31 -20.43
C ARG A 100 0.89 -13.84 -20.76
N VAL A 101 -0.09 -14.63 -20.33
CA VAL A 101 -1.51 -14.28 -20.45
C VAL A 101 -1.75 -12.91 -19.84
N ASN A 102 -2.49 -12.06 -20.53
CA ASN A 102 -2.83 -10.68 -20.16
C ASN A 102 -1.64 -9.70 -20.09
N ALA A 103 -0.46 -10.07 -20.57
CA ALA A 103 0.69 -9.16 -20.59
C ALA A 103 0.43 -7.99 -21.56
N GLY A 104 0.36 -6.77 -21.02
CA GLY A 104 0.08 -5.55 -21.80
C GLY A 104 -1.38 -5.39 -22.22
N ASP A 105 -2.28 -6.22 -21.73
CA ASP A 105 -3.72 -6.08 -22.00
C ASP A 105 -4.37 -5.14 -20.98
N GLU A 106 -4.45 -3.87 -21.31
CA GLU A 106 -5.05 -2.83 -20.48
C GLU A 106 -6.57 -3.03 -20.29
N THR A 107 -7.23 -3.83 -21.13
CA THR A 107 -8.67 -4.11 -20.99
C THR A 107 -8.99 -4.92 -19.72
N GLN A 108 -7.99 -5.55 -19.13
CA GLN A 108 -8.12 -6.28 -17.85
C GLN A 108 -8.16 -5.35 -16.63
N LEU A 109 -7.82 -4.07 -16.81
CA LEU A 109 -7.83 -3.10 -15.72
C LEU A 109 -9.26 -2.58 -15.48
N ALA A 110 -9.62 -2.45 -14.22
CA ALA A 110 -10.88 -1.85 -13.78
C ALA A 110 -12.14 -2.46 -14.43
N LEU A 111 -12.13 -3.76 -14.68
CA LEU A 111 -13.32 -4.50 -15.13
C LEU A 111 -14.53 -4.21 -14.23
N PRO A 112 -15.76 -4.15 -14.78
CA PRO A 112 -16.96 -3.83 -14.00
C PRO A 112 -17.13 -4.71 -12.76
N GLU A 113 -16.87 -6.01 -12.88
CA GLU A 113 -16.92 -6.97 -11.75
C GLU A 113 -15.87 -6.67 -10.68
N ASN A 114 -14.65 -6.31 -11.05
CA ASN A 114 -13.59 -5.92 -10.11
C ASN A 114 -13.92 -4.62 -9.40
N ARG A 115 -14.52 -3.66 -10.11
CA ARG A 115 -14.99 -2.40 -9.53
C ARG A 115 -16.12 -2.62 -8.52
N GLU A 116 -17.04 -3.55 -8.79
CA GLU A 116 -18.11 -3.86 -7.82
C GLU A 116 -17.53 -4.51 -6.56
N ILE A 117 -16.57 -5.41 -6.67
CA ILE A 117 -15.84 -5.96 -5.51
C ILE A 117 -15.15 -4.85 -4.71
N ALA A 118 -14.48 -3.92 -5.38
CA ALA A 118 -13.82 -2.78 -4.73
C ALA A 118 -14.84 -1.87 -4.01
N ARG A 119 -15.99 -1.58 -4.63
CA ARG A 119 -17.08 -0.82 -4.01
C ARG A 119 -17.67 -1.54 -2.79
N GLN A 120 -17.83 -2.86 -2.87
CA GLN A 120 -18.29 -3.65 -1.74
C GLN A 120 -17.29 -3.63 -0.59
N ALA A 121 -15.99 -3.76 -0.87
CA ALA A 121 -14.94 -3.64 0.13
C ALA A 121 -14.97 -2.27 0.84
N VAL A 122 -15.18 -1.18 0.11
CA VAL A 122 -15.34 0.16 0.69
C VAL A 122 -16.57 0.22 1.59
N ARG A 123 -17.73 -0.27 1.14
CA ARG A 123 -18.97 -0.28 1.96
C ARG A 123 -18.76 -1.03 3.27
N GLU A 124 -18.07 -2.17 3.24
CA GLU A 124 -17.84 -3.01 4.41
C GLU A 124 -16.73 -2.49 5.34
N SER A 125 -15.83 -1.64 4.83
CA SER A 125 -14.75 -1.04 5.62
C SER A 125 -15.15 0.24 6.35
N MET A 126 -16.31 0.79 6.07
CA MET A 126 -16.82 2.01 6.71
C MET A 126 -17.11 1.80 8.19
N VAL A 127 -16.57 2.67 9.05
CA VAL A 127 -16.79 2.60 10.50
C VAL A 127 -17.61 3.80 10.96
N LEU A 128 -18.81 3.52 11.47
CA LEU A 128 -19.67 4.54 12.07
C LEU A 128 -19.26 4.80 13.51
N LEU A 129 -18.50 5.86 13.75
CA LEU A 129 -18.00 6.21 15.08
C LEU A 129 -19.07 6.90 15.96
N LYS A 130 -19.96 7.66 15.33
CA LYS A 130 -20.98 8.44 16.04
C LYS A 130 -22.16 8.74 15.12
N ASN A 131 -23.39 8.55 15.61
CA ASN A 131 -24.61 8.93 14.91
C ASN A 131 -25.68 9.41 15.91
N ASN A 132 -25.43 10.59 16.50
CA ASN A 132 -26.39 11.18 17.43
C ASN A 132 -27.61 11.71 16.65
N ASN A 133 -28.78 11.64 17.28
CA ASN A 133 -30.03 12.12 16.71
C ASN A 133 -30.38 11.54 15.33
N GLN A 134 -29.86 10.36 14.99
CA GLN A 134 -30.10 9.69 13.70
C GLN A 134 -29.78 10.60 12.48
N THR A 135 -28.69 11.35 12.53
CA THR A 135 -28.24 12.21 11.42
C THR A 135 -27.99 11.40 10.15
N LEU A 136 -27.54 10.16 10.29
CA LEU A 136 -27.37 9.20 9.19
C LEU A 136 -28.47 8.14 9.23
N PRO A 137 -29.01 7.73 8.08
CA PRO A 137 -28.65 8.17 6.72
C PRO A 137 -29.14 9.60 6.42
N ILE A 138 -28.35 10.33 5.62
CA ILE A 138 -28.71 11.68 5.15
C ILE A 138 -29.89 11.60 4.19
N ASP A 139 -30.86 12.51 4.34
CA ASP A 139 -31.92 12.69 3.35
C ASP A 139 -31.35 13.39 2.10
N PRO A 140 -31.30 12.70 0.94
CA PRO A 140 -30.67 13.24 -0.25
C PRO A 140 -31.53 14.31 -0.98
N SER A 141 -32.73 14.61 -0.52
CA SER A 141 -33.58 15.68 -1.04
C SER A 141 -33.23 17.07 -0.46
N LYS A 142 -32.39 17.10 0.56
CA LYS A 142 -31.99 18.30 1.28
C LYS A 142 -30.96 19.13 0.54
N THR A 143 -30.71 20.35 1.05
CA THR A 143 -29.65 21.24 0.63
C THR A 143 -28.37 20.89 1.41
N ILE A 144 -27.36 20.40 0.72
CA ILE A 144 -26.15 19.84 1.32
C ILE A 144 -24.93 20.64 0.86
N LEU A 145 -24.10 21.05 1.82
CA LEU A 145 -22.78 21.61 1.58
C LEU A 145 -21.71 20.57 1.87
N VAL A 146 -20.83 20.31 0.92
CA VAL A 146 -19.63 19.50 1.14
C VAL A 146 -18.43 20.43 1.27
N ILE A 147 -17.67 20.26 2.33
CA ILE A 147 -16.48 21.08 2.61
C ILE A 147 -15.22 20.21 2.74
N GLY A 148 -14.07 20.86 2.57
CA GLY A 148 -12.75 20.23 2.69
C GLY A 148 -12.22 19.68 1.38
N ASP A 149 -10.92 19.79 1.21
CA ASP A 149 -10.22 19.41 -0.03
C ASP A 149 -10.18 17.89 -0.26
N GLY A 150 -10.36 17.09 0.79
CA GLY A 150 -10.51 15.63 0.69
C GLY A 150 -11.75 15.19 -0.09
N ALA A 151 -12.76 16.07 -0.25
CA ALA A 151 -13.99 15.75 -0.97
C ALA A 151 -13.75 15.49 -2.46
N LYS A 152 -12.92 16.28 -3.11
CA LYS A 152 -12.69 16.22 -4.56
C LYS A 152 -11.35 15.61 -4.96
N ARG A 153 -10.36 15.58 -4.08
CA ARG A 153 -9.02 15.06 -4.38
C ARG A 153 -8.96 13.57 -4.19
N ILE A 154 -8.92 12.81 -5.28
CA ILE A 154 -8.84 11.35 -5.28
C ILE A 154 -7.56 10.87 -4.61
N SER A 155 -6.43 11.56 -4.84
CA SER A 155 -5.15 11.22 -4.20
C SER A 155 -5.20 11.20 -2.67
N LYS A 156 -6.06 12.01 -2.05
CA LYS A 156 -6.27 12.01 -0.61
C LYS A 156 -7.09 10.83 -0.10
N ALA A 157 -7.95 10.26 -0.95
CA ALA A 157 -8.73 9.07 -0.62
C ALA A 157 -7.94 7.77 -0.86
N THR A 158 -7.01 7.76 -1.82
CA THR A 158 -6.22 6.56 -2.17
C THR A 158 -5.03 6.34 -1.25
N GLY A 159 -4.42 7.41 -0.72
CA GLY A 159 -3.31 7.35 0.21
C GLY A 159 -1.96 6.98 -0.39
N GLY A 160 -0.97 6.73 0.48
CA GLY A 160 0.38 6.35 0.09
C GLY A 160 0.45 5.03 -0.68
N TRP A 161 1.55 4.83 -1.40
CA TRP A 161 1.79 3.68 -2.29
C TRP A 161 0.81 3.59 -3.48
N THR A 162 0.10 4.68 -3.76
CA THR A 162 -0.74 4.81 -4.95
C THR A 162 -0.09 5.79 -5.91
N LEU A 163 0.35 5.34 -7.08
CA LEU A 163 1.15 6.00 -8.12
C LEU A 163 2.55 6.43 -7.65
N SER A 164 2.69 6.92 -6.45
CA SER A 164 3.96 7.28 -5.84
C SER A 164 4.01 6.85 -4.37
N TRP A 165 5.21 6.89 -3.77
CA TRP A 165 5.39 6.46 -2.38
C TRP A 165 4.48 7.20 -1.40
N GLN A 166 4.44 8.53 -1.46
CA GLN A 166 3.60 9.32 -0.55
C GLN A 166 2.13 9.41 -1.02
N GLY A 167 1.83 9.08 -2.28
CA GLY A 167 0.48 9.17 -2.83
C GLY A 167 -0.07 10.59 -2.94
N ASN A 168 0.78 11.61 -2.80
CA ASN A 168 0.40 13.02 -2.86
C ASN A 168 0.83 13.67 -4.20
N ASN A 169 0.40 14.91 -4.42
CA ASN A 169 0.72 15.71 -5.60
C ASN A 169 0.24 15.10 -6.93
N HIS A 170 -0.77 14.23 -6.87
CA HIS A 170 -1.42 13.67 -8.04
C HIS A 170 -2.70 14.42 -8.37
N THR A 171 -2.98 14.59 -9.66
CA THR A 171 -4.23 15.17 -10.16
C THR A 171 -5.28 14.08 -10.35
N ASN A 172 -6.55 14.46 -10.43
CA ASN A 172 -7.62 13.47 -10.61
C ASN A 172 -7.58 12.76 -11.97
N GLU A 173 -6.96 13.37 -12.99
CA GLU A 173 -6.78 12.78 -14.33
C GLU A 173 -5.89 11.52 -14.29
N GLU A 174 -5.01 11.41 -13.30
CA GLU A 174 -4.17 10.23 -13.09
C GLU A 174 -4.95 9.03 -12.53
N PHE A 175 -6.22 9.24 -12.17
CA PHE A 175 -7.13 8.20 -11.62
C PHE A 175 -8.38 8.02 -12.48
N PRO A 176 -8.26 7.63 -13.75
CA PRO A 176 -9.38 7.64 -14.70
C PRO A 176 -10.54 6.71 -14.30
N ASN A 177 -10.29 5.74 -13.43
CA ASN A 177 -11.27 4.75 -12.97
C ASN A 177 -11.79 4.99 -11.55
N ALA A 178 -11.39 6.08 -10.90
CA ALA A 178 -11.81 6.39 -9.53
C ALA A 178 -12.91 7.48 -9.52
N THR A 179 -13.70 7.47 -8.45
CA THR A 179 -14.75 8.46 -8.20
C THR A 179 -14.43 9.17 -6.90
N SER A 180 -14.39 10.50 -6.90
CA SER A 180 -14.19 11.29 -5.69
C SER A 180 -15.40 11.15 -4.75
N ILE A 181 -15.19 11.45 -3.46
CA ILE A 181 -16.30 11.49 -2.47
C ILE A 181 -17.38 12.45 -2.93
N PHE A 182 -16.98 13.64 -3.40
CA PHE A 182 -17.92 14.65 -3.90
C PHE A 182 -18.75 14.16 -5.09
N GLU A 183 -18.14 13.53 -6.10
CA GLU A 183 -18.88 13.02 -7.25
C GLU A 183 -19.80 11.86 -6.88
N GLY A 184 -19.40 11.01 -5.94
CA GLY A 184 -20.28 9.95 -5.41
C GLY A 184 -21.51 10.51 -4.70
N ILE A 185 -21.35 11.56 -3.88
CA ILE A 185 -22.48 12.26 -3.22
C ILE A 185 -23.37 12.93 -4.27
N LYS A 186 -22.76 13.63 -5.22
CA LYS A 186 -23.46 14.34 -6.31
C LYS A 186 -24.33 13.39 -7.13
N GLU A 187 -23.88 12.20 -7.42
CA GLU A 187 -24.67 11.19 -8.13
C GLU A 187 -25.98 10.85 -7.40
N VAL A 188 -25.94 10.72 -6.08
CA VAL A 188 -27.11 10.40 -5.26
C VAL A 188 -28.05 11.59 -5.17
N ILE A 189 -27.53 12.77 -4.84
CA ILE A 189 -28.32 14.01 -4.65
C ILE A 189 -29.04 14.40 -5.94
N SER A 190 -28.35 14.34 -7.10
CA SER A 190 -28.95 14.70 -8.38
C SER A 190 -30.16 13.84 -8.78
N LYS A 191 -30.18 12.57 -8.33
CA LYS A 191 -31.31 11.64 -8.55
C LYS A 191 -32.49 11.88 -7.60
N SER A 192 -32.24 12.58 -6.49
CA SER A 192 -33.22 12.76 -5.40
C SER A 192 -33.82 14.17 -5.32
N GLY A 193 -33.41 15.08 -6.22
CA GLY A 193 -33.96 16.44 -6.29
C GLY A 193 -33.43 17.40 -5.24
N GLY A 194 -32.38 17.04 -4.49
CA GLY A 194 -31.71 17.93 -3.55
C GLY A 194 -30.73 18.90 -4.21
N ASN A 195 -30.18 19.81 -3.41
CA ASN A 195 -29.15 20.75 -3.85
C ASN A 195 -27.81 20.37 -3.23
N LEU A 196 -26.73 20.45 -4.02
CA LEU A 196 -25.39 20.18 -3.59
C LEU A 196 -24.46 21.34 -3.88
N PHE A 197 -23.78 21.81 -2.84
CA PHE A 197 -22.76 22.87 -2.91
C PHE A 197 -21.40 22.32 -2.43
N PHE A 198 -20.34 23.01 -2.85
CA PHE A 198 -18.99 22.70 -2.44
C PHE A 198 -18.21 23.95 -2.07
N SER A 199 -17.49 23.89 -0.95
CA SER A 199 -16.52 24.89 -0.55
C SER A 199 -15.28 24.20 0.02
N GLU A 200 -14.10 24.41 -0.57
CA GLU A 200 -12.87 23.76 -0.12
C GLU A 200 -12.45 24.24 1.28
N ASP A 201 -12.61 25.53 1.54
CA ASP A 201 -12.23 26.19 2.80
C ASP A 201 -13.39 26.31 3.82
N GLY A 202 -14.59 25.89 3.44
CA GLY A 202 -15.77 25.95 4.29
C GLY A 202 -16.49 27.31 4.29
N TYR A 203 -16.00 28.31 3.52
CA TYR A 203 -16.71 29.58 3.40
C TYR A 203 -17.94 29.40 2.50
N PHE A 204 -19.12 29.73 3.05
CA PHE A 204 -20.41 29.64 2.36
C PHE A 204 -21.39 30.61 2.98
N ASN A 205 -22.19 31.29 2.17
CA ASN A 205 -23.06 32.40 2.57
C ASN A 205 -24.56 32.13 2.37
N GLN A 206 -24.96 30.91 2.17
CA GLN A 206 -26.36 30.50 2.01
C GLN A 206 -26.73 29.49 3.09
N ASP A 207 -28.01 29.39 3.41
CA ASP A 207 -28.53 28.41 4.35
C ASP A 207 -28.45 26.99 3.74
N VAL A 208 -28.01 26.04 4.53
CA VAL A 208 -27.94 24.62 4.18
C VAL A 208 -28.53 23.77 5.30
N ASP A 209 -29.11 22.65 4.93
CA ASP A 209 -29.69 21.71 5.90
C ASP A 209 -28.58 20.85 6.55
N ILE A 210 -27.55 20.47 5.78
CA ILE A 210 -26.51 19.52 6.20
C ILE A 210 -25.14 19.97 5.66
N VAL A 211 -24.13 19.83 6.50
CA VAL A 211 -22.73 20.01 6.11
C VAL A 211 -21.99 18.67 6.21
N ILE A 212 -21.31 18.29 5.14
CA ILE A 212 -20.41 17.11 5.11
C ILE A 212 -18.98 17.60 5.02
N ALA A 213 -18.20 17.40 6.06
CA ALA A 213 -16.76 17.70 6.06
C ALA A 213 -15.96 16.47 5.63
N ALA A 214 -15.40 16.48 4.42
CA ALA A 214 -14.55 15.45 3.89
C ALA A 214 -13.08 15.85 4.08
N VAL A 215 -12.46 15.29 5.12
CA VAL A 215 -11.09 15.57 5.51
C VAL A 215 -10.22 14.32 5.37
N SER A 216 -8.95 14.51 5.10
CA SER A 216 -7.95 13.44 5.08
C SER A 216 -6.76 13.86 5.92
N TYR A 217 -5.96 12.90 6.38
CA TYR A 217 -4.67 13.19 6.98
C TYR A 217 -3.77 13.83 5.93
N THR A 218 -3.63 15.15 5.99
CA THR A 218 -2.75 15.92 5.10
C THR A 218 -1.26 15.76 5.45
N HIS A 219 -0.96 15.12 6.56
CA HIS A 219 0.38 15.02 7.15
C HIS A 219 0.66 13.64 7.76
N LEU A 220 0.23 12.56 7.11
CA LEU A 220 1.00 11.34 7.23
C LEU A 220 2.31 11.58 6.45
N ARG A 221 3.16 12.46 6.96
CA ARG A 221 4.56 12.16 6.92
C ARG A 221 4.65 10.86 7.72
N ALA A 222 4.89 9.76 7.02
CA ALA A 222 5.59 8.68 7.66
C ALA A 222 6.84 9.36 8.25
N HIS A 223 6.82 9.61 9.54
CA HIS A 223 8.04 9.83 10.28
C HIS A 223 8.71 8.47 10.28
N GLU A 224 9.34 8.14 9.18
CA GLU A 224 10.41 7.18 9.16
C GLU A 224 11.56 7.89 9.90
N THR A 225 11.54 7.74 11.20
CA THR A 225 12.69 7.96 12.04
C THR A 225 13.47 6.66 12.11
#